data_d9da1df498c2327fff4390faee593d0c
#
_entry.id   d9da1df498c2327fff4390faee593d0c
#
_cell.length_a   1.000
_cell.length_b   1.000
_cell.length_c   1.000
_cell.angle_alpha   90.00
_cell.angle_beta   90.00
_cell.angle_gamma   90.00
#
_symmetry.space_group_name_H-M   'P 1'
#
loop_
_entity.id
_entity.type
_entity.pdbx_description
1 polymer ?
#
loop_
_entity_poly.entity_id
_entity_poly.type
_entity_poly.pdbx_seq_one_letter_code
_entity_poly.pdbx_strand_id
1 'polypeptide(L)'
;MTTAADTYARIVDDLTVEPDVDVGRMFRSEGLHVRTRYFALMTRGELVVKLPAERAAQLAAAGTGEPFEPSPGRAMREWLTLADTHLERWPALVDEALAYARALGPKPPKRAKR
;
A
#
# COMPACT_ATOMS: atom_id res chain seq x y z
N MET A 1 -21.58 -9.00 6.10
CA MET A 1 -20.95 -7.71 6.36
C MET A 1 -19.50 -7.75 5.88
N THR A 2 -19.08 -6.74 5.15
CA THR A 2 -17.73 -6.71 4.60
C THR A 2 -16.75 -6.19 5.63
N THR A 3 -15.70 -6.96 5.88
CA THR A 3 -14.65 -6.56 6.81
C THR A 3 -13.44 -6.04 6.05
N ALA A 4 -12.49 -5.47 6.78
CA ALA A 4 -11.23 -5.05 6.18
C ALA A 4 -10.52 -6.22 5.54
N ALA A 5 -10.50 -7.38 6.20
CA ALA A 5 -9.86 -8.57 5.65
C ALA A 5 -10.55 -9.02 4.37
N ASP A 6 -11.88 -8.99 4.33
CA ASP A 6 -12.64 -9.37 3.14
C ASP A 6 -12.33 -8.43 1.99
N THR A 7 -12.27 -7.13 2.27
CA THR A 7 -12.00 -6.14 1.26
C THR A 7 -10.60 -6.32 0.68
N TYR A 8 -9.62 -6.54 1.54
CA TYR A 8 -8.26 -6.76 1.09
C TYR A 8 -8.16 -8.04 0.26
N ALA A 9 -8.82 -9.12 0.70
CA ALA A 9 -8.77 -10.38 -0.05
C ALA A 9 -9.33 -10.19 -1.46
N ARG A 10 -10.39 -9.41 -1.60
CA ARG A 10 -10.96 -9.15 -2.91
C ARG A 10 -10.00 -8.33 -3.78
N ILE A 11 -9.33 -7.34 -3.16
CA ILE A 11 -8.34 -6.55 -3.88
C ILE A 11 -7.21 -7.45 -4.38
N VAL A 12 -6.74 -8.36 -3.54
CA VAL A 12 -5.68 -9.28 -3.93
C VAL A 12 -6.14 -10.13 -5.13
N ASP A 13 -7.36 -10.68 -5.07
CA ASP A 13 -7.88 -11.48 -6.17
C ASP A 13 -7.98 -10.67 -7.45
N ASP A 14 -8.44 -9.44 -7.36
CA ASP A 14 -8.61 -8.60 -8.55
C ASP A 14 -7.27 -8.20 -9.16
N LEU A 15 -6.29 -7.88 -8.34
CA LEU A 15 -5.04 -7.35 -8.86
C LEU A 15 -4.04 -8.42 -9.25
N THR A 16 -4.12 -9.60 -8.66
CA THR A 16 -3.15 -10.64 -9.02
C THR A 16 -3.45 -11.28 -10.37
N VAL A 17 -4.56 -10.91 -11.03
CA VAL A 17 -4.75 -11.29 -12.43
C VAL A 17 -3.78 -10.53 -13.34
N GLU A 18 -3.26 -9.38 -12.87
CA GLU A 18 -2.26 -8.64 -13.63
C GLU A 18 -0.96 -9.41 -13.61
N PRO A 19 -0.33 -9.65 -14.76
CA PRO A 19 0.85 -10.51 -14.81
C PRO A 19 2.05 -9.98 -14.03
N ASP A 20 2.10 -8.67 -13.74
CA ASP A 20 3.25 -8.11 -13.04
C ASP A 20 2.98 -7.88 -11.55
N VAL A 21 1.81 -8.29 -11.05
CA VAL A 21 1.45 -8.10 -9.64
C VAL A 21 1.50 -9.43 -8.91
N ASP A 22 2.18 -9.44 -7.77
CA ASP A 22 2.32 -10.64 -6.95
C ASP A 22 2.16 -10.30 -5.48
N VAL A 23 1.94 -11.36 -4.70
CA VAL A 23 1.85 -11.27 -3.26
C VAL A 23 3.21 -11.58 -2.66
N GLY A 24 3.58 -10.85 -1.63
CA GLY A 24 4.84 -11.09 -0.93
C GLY A 24 4.72 -10.66 0.50
N ARG A 25 5.86 -10.53 1.17
CA ARG A 25 5.89 -10.12 2.57
C ARG A 25 6.79 -8.91 2.73
N MET A 26 6.32 -7.97 3.54
CA MET A 26 7.06 -6.77 3.85
C MET A 26 6.70 -6.37 5.27
N PHE A 27 7.69 -6.04 6.11
CA PHE A 27 7.46 -5.71 7.51
C PHE A 27 6.69 -6.84 8.22
N ARG A 28 7.01 -8.09 7.86
CA ARG A 28 6.32 -9.28 8.42
C ARG A 28 4.83 -9.30 8.10
N SER A 29 4.42 -8.56 7.11
CA SER A 29 3.02 -8.49 6.71
C SER A 29 2.88 -8.91 5.27
N GLU A 30 1.69 -9.42 4.94
CA GLU A 30 1.41 -9.75 3.56
C GLU A 30 1.18 -8.48 2.76
N GLY A 31 1.73 -8.43 1.57
CA GLY A 31 1.57 -7.25 0.74
C GLY A 31 1.55 -7.58 -0.73
N LEU A 32 1.27 -6.57 -1.54
CA LEU A 32 1.23 -6.69 -2.99
C LEU A 32 2.40 -5.90 -3.57
N HIS A 33 3.07 -6.49 -4.55
CA HIS A 33 4.15 -5.78 -5.22
C HIS A 33 4.03 -5.93 -6.74
N VAL A 34 4.59 -4.95 -7.43
CA VAL A 34 4.67 -4.95 -8.88
C VAL A 34 6.13 -4.74 -9.22
N ARG A 35 6.72 -5.70 -9.96
CA ARG A 35 8.12 -5.61 -10.37
C ARG A 35 9.03 -5.29 -9.19
N THR A 36 8.88 -6.03 -8.10
CA THR A 36 9.65 -5.94 -6.87
C THR A 36 9.37 -4.71 -6.01
N ARG A 37 8.45 -3.83 -6.42
CA ARG A 37 8.12 -2.65 -5.64
C ARG A 37 6.78 -2.85 -4.96
N TYR A 38 6.78 -2.83 -3.64
CA TYR A 38 5.54 -2.98 -2.88
C TYR A 38 4.70 -1.71 -2.96
N PHE A 39 3.40 -1.86 -3.06
CA PHE A 39 2.50 -0.70 -3.13
C PHE A 39 1.33 -0.81 -2.16
N ALA A 40 1.09 -1.96 -1.56
CA ALA A 40 0.01 -2.13 -0.59
C ALA A 40 0.36 -3.27 0.35
N LEU A 41 -0.03 -3.14 1.61
CA LEU A 41 0.13 -4.22 2.56
C LEU A 41 -0.91 -4.12 3.66
N MET A 42 -1.21 -5.26 4.27
CA MET A 42 -2.09 -5.33 5.43
C MET A 42 -1.24 -5.59 6.66
N THR A 43 -1.35 -4.72 7.63
CA THR A 43 -0.65 -4.91 8.89
C THR A 43 -1.54 -4.45 10.02
N ARG A 44 -1.63 -5.24 11.07
CA ARG A 44 -2.47 -4.93 12.23
C ARG A 44 -3.92 -4.66 11.86
N GLY A 45 -4.41 -5.34 10.83
CA GLY A 45 -5.80 -5.15 10.38
C GLY A 45 -6.06 -3.90 9.60
N GLU A 46 -5.02 -3.17 9.24
CA GLU A 46 -5.16 -1.93 8.49
C GLU A 46 -4.45 -2.03 7.16
N LEU A 47 -4.99 -1.36 6.16
CA LEU A 47 -4.38 -1.33 4.83
C LEU A 47 -3.45 -0.14 4.74
N VAL A 48 -2.23 -0.41 4.28
CA VAL A 48 -1.22 0.64 4.06
C VAL A 48 -0.92 0.67 2.58
N VAL A 49 -0.95 1.85 1.98
CA VAL A 49 -0.70 2.01 0.54
C VAL A 49 0.41 3.00 0.30
N LYS A 50 1.14 2.80 -0.80
CA LYS A 50 2.22 3.71 -1.18
C LYS A 50 1.72 4.67 -2.24
N LEU A 51 1.78 5.95 -1.94
CA LEU A 51 1.31 7.01 -2.82
C LEU A 51 2.34 8.12 -2.87
N PRO A 52 2.28 8.98 -3.88
CA PRO A 52 3.16 10.16 -3.86
C PRO A 52 2.95 10.92 -2.56
N ALA A 53 4.03 11.47 -2.02
CA ALA A 53 3.98 12.13 -0.71
C ALA A 53 2.90 13.20 -0.66
N GLU A 54 2.74 13.95 -1.74
CA GLU A 54 1.74 15.01 -1.81
C GLU A 54 0.33 14.45 -1.73
N ARG A 55 0.08 13.35 -2.44
CA ARG A 55 -1.24 12.72 -2.42
C ARG A 55 -1.54 12.13 -1.04
N ALA A 56 -0.53 11.49 -0.44
CA ALA A 56 -0.70 10.95 0.91
C ALA A 56 -1.02 12.06 1.90
N ALA A 57 -0.36 13.20 1.78
CA ALA A 57 -0.62 14.33 2.67
C ALA A 57 -2.03 14.87 2.48
N GLN A 58 -2.52 14.92 1.23
CA GLN A 58 -3.89 15.37 0.96
C GLN A 58 -4.91 14.46 1.63
N LEU A 59 -4.70 13.15 1.51
CA LEU A 59 -5.63 12.19 2.08
C LEU A 59 -5.59 12.22 3.60
N ALA A 60 -4.41 12.42 4.17
CA ALA A 60 -4.28 12.52 5.63
C ALA A 60 -5.00 13.77 6.13
N ALA A 61 -4.84 14.89 5.42
CA ALA A 61 -5.52 16.13 5.80
C ALA A 61 -7.03 16.00 5.71
N ALA A 62 -7.51 15.17 4.77
CA ALA A 62 -8.94 14.94 4.61
C ALA A 62 -9.50 13.90 5.58
N GLY A 63 -8.66 13.29 6.41
CA GLY A 63 -9.11 12.29 7.37
C GLY A 63 -9.29 10.91 6.79
N THR A 64 -8.83 10.67 5.57
CA THR A 64 -8.97 9.37 4.92
C THR A 64 -7.97 8.36 5.45
N GLY A 65 -6.85 8.82 5.99
CA GLY A 65 -5.83 7.95 6.53
C GLY A 65 -4.83 8.73 7.35
N GLU A 66 -3.76 8.06 7.74
CA GLU A 66 -2.68 8.66 8.53
C GLU A 66 -1.34 8.20 7.99
N PRO A 67 -0.29 8.99 8.17
CA PRO A 67 1.04 8.54 7.76
C PRO A 67 1.39 7.23 8.46
N PHE A 68 1.96 6.31 7.71
CA PHE A 68 2.32 5.02 8.26
C PHE A 68 3.60 5.16 9.09
N GLU A 69 3.59 4.60 10.28
CA GLU A 69 4.75 4.60 11.16
C GLU A 69 5.13 3.16 11.47
N PRO A 70 6.13 2.60 10.78
CA PRO A 70 6.56 1.24 11.10
C PRO A 70 7.14 1.14 12.50
N SER A 71 7.65 2.25 13.03
CA SER A 71 8.06 2.31 14.42
C SER A 71 7.80 3.71 14.93
N PRO A 72 7.64 3.88 16.24
CA PRO A 72 7.27 5.19 16.79
C PRO A 72 8.20 6.29 16.34
N GLY A 73 7.64 7.39 15.90
CA GLY A 73 8.41 8.54 15.47
C GLY A 73 9.02 8.45 14.09
N ARG A 74 8.75 7.37 13.36
CA ARG A 74 9.32 7.17 12.04
C ARG A 74 8.26 7.11 10.97
N ALA A 75 7.57 8.21 10.77
CA ALA A 75 6.55 8.29 9.73
C ALA A 75 7.19 8.20 8.36
N MET A 76 6.55 7.45 7.47
CA MET A 76 7.01 7.30 6.08
C MET A 76 6.07 8.08 5.18
N ARG A 77 6.58 9.11 4.55
CA ARG A 77 5.75 10.11 3.86
C ARG A 77 4.96 9.57 2.68
N GLU A 78 5.46 8.53 2.05
CA GLU A 78 4.78 7.94 0.90
C GLU A 78 3.94 6.73 1.26
N TRP A 79 3.82 6.41 2.54
CA TRP A 79 3.01 5.30 2.99
C TRP A 79 1.90 5.81 3.86
N LEU A 80 0.67 5.48 3.51
CA LEU A 80 -0.51 5.97 4.21
C LEU A 80 -1.31 4.80 4.73
N THR A 81 -1.65 4.83 6.02
CA THR A 81 -2.52 3.84 6.62
C THR A 81 -3.96 4.29 6.42
N LEU A 82 -4.78 3.43 5.82
CA LEU A 82 -6.18 3.76 5.56
C LEU A 82 -7.05 3.19 6.66
N ALA A 83 -7.98 4.02 7.14
CA ALA A 83 -8.91 3.57 8.16
C ALA A 83 -9.96 2.64 7.56
N ASP A 84 -10.45 1.69 8.36
CA ASP A 84 -11.45 0.75 7.90
C ASP A 84 -12.85 1.38 7.81
N THR A 85 -12.99 2.63 8.20
CA THR A 85 -14.25 3.34 8.05
C THR A 85 -14.52 3.74 6.59
N HIS A 86 -13.54 3.55 5.72
CA HIS A 86 -13.67 3.92 4.31
C HIS A 86 -13.34 2.75 3.40
N LEU A 87 -13.83 1.56 3.75
CA LEU A 87 -13.54 0.36 2.96
C LEU A 87 -13.92 0.51 1.51
N GLU A 88 -14.97 1.27 1.24
CA GLU A 88 -15.44 1.45 -0.14
C GLU A 88 -14.42 2.20 -0.99
N ARG A 89 -13.49 2.91 -0.37
CA ARG A 89 -12.47 3.65 -1.11
C ARG A 89 -11.18 2.86 -1.31
N TRP A 90 -11.05 1.75 -0.61
CA TRP A 90 -9.80 0.99 -0.66
C TRP A 90 -9.43 0.54 -2.07
N PRO A 91 -10.36 -0.04 -2.87
CA PRO A 91 -9.94 -0.49 -4.20
C PRO A 91 -9.39 0.64 -5.06
N ALA A 92 -10.05 1.80 -5.06
CA ALA A 92 -9.58 2.91 -5.87
C ALA A 92 -8.22 3.42 -5.42
N LEU A 93 -8.00 3.46 -4.09
CA LEU A 93 -6.73 3.95 -3.57
C LEU A 93 -5.61 2.95 -3.81
N VAL A 94 -5.90 1.65 -3.78
CA VAL A 94 -4.90 0.65 -4.13
C VAL A 94 -4.57 0.74 -5.62
N ASP A 95 -5.58 1.02 -6.47
CA ASP A 95 -5.31 1.23 -7.90
C ASP A 95 -4.38 2.42 -8.11
N GLU A 96 -4.58 3.51 -7.34
CA GLU A 96 -3.67 4.65 -7.42
C GLU A 96 -2.26 4.24 -7.01
N ALA A 97 -2.16 3.42 -5.95
CA ALA A 97 -0.86 2.97 -5.47
C ALA A 97 -0.17 2.09 -6.52
N LEU A 98 -0.92 1.23 -7.17
CA LEU A 98 -0.35 0.40 -8.24
C LEU A 98 0.15 1.25 -9.39
N ALA A 99 -0.64 2.24 -9.80
CA ALA A 99 -0.23 3.13 -10.88
C ALA A 99 1.05 3.87 -10.52
N TYR A 100 1.14 4.33 -9.28
CA TYR A 100 2.32 5.03 -8.83
C TYR A 100 3.54 4.11 -8.83
N ALA A 101 3.38 2.89 -8.32
CA ALA A 101 4.48 1.94 -8.28
C ALA A 101 4.96 1.58 -9.69
N ARG A 102 4.02 1.43 -10.62
CA ARG A 102 4.39 1.16 -12.02
C ARG A 102 5.15 2.32 -12.62
N ALA A 103 4.76 3.54 -12.30
CA ALA A 103 5.44 4.73 -12.82
C ALA A 103 6.86 4.84 -12.25
N LEU A 104 7.07 4.38 -11.03
CA LEU A 104 8.40 4.38 -10.44
C LEU A 104 9.32 3.32 -11.06
N GLY A 105 8.72 2.28 -11.63
CA GLY A 105 9.49 1.19 -12.19
C GLY A 105 10.01 0.25 -11.13
N PRO A 106 10.77 -0.77 -11.54
CA PRO A 106 11.28 -1.75 -10.58
C PRO A 106 12.19 -1.10 -9.55
N LYS A 107 12.11 -1.60 -8.33
CA LYS A 107 12.99 -1.13 -7.28
C LYS A 107 14.43 -1.48 -7.64
N PRO A 108 15.38 -0.54 -7.55
CA PRO A 108 16.77 -0.86 -7.86
C PRO A 108 17.28 -1.94 -6.92
N PRO A 109 18.18 -2.81 -7.40
CA PRO A 109 18.74 -3.81 -6.50
C PRO A 109 19.52 -3.11 -5.39
N LYS A 110 19.43 -3.70 -4.20
CA LYS A 110 20.18 -3.16 -3.10
C LYS A 110 21.66 -3.41 -3.38
N ARG A 111 22.42 -2.33 -3.49
CA ARG A 111 23.79 -2.48 -3.84
C ARG A 111 24.64 -2.60 -2.60
N ALA A 112 25.67 -3.40 -2.72
CA ALA A 112 26.66 -3.41 -1.66
C ALA A 112 27.27 -2.02 -1.57
N LYS A 113 27.40 -1.54 -0.39
CA LYS A 113 28.06 -0.26 -0.25
C LYS A 113 29.49 -0.42 -0.58
N ARG A 114 29.98 0.53 -1.21
CA ARG A 114 31.33 0.38 -1.58
C ARG A 114 32.19 1.26 -0.83
#